data_a93b6f4ffbe1ab8368855e6717d7f8e6
#
_entry.id   a93b6f4ffbe1ab8368855e6717d7f8e6
#
_cell.length_a   1.000
_cell.length_b   1.000
_cell.length_c   1.000
_cell.angle_alpha   90.00
_cell.angle_beta   90.00
_cell.angle_gamma   90.00
#
_symmetry.space_group_name_H-M   'P 1'
#
loop_
_entity.id
_entity.type
_entity.pdbx_description
1 polymer ?
#
loop_
_entity_poly.entity_id
_entity_poly.type
_entity_poly.pdbx_seq_one_letter_code
_entity_poly.pdbx_strand_id
1 'polypeptide(L)'
;MISIITTSYNYSEYISETIKSVLAQTYSEWELIIVDDASTDNSVEMIKPFCEDKRIKLLCHDKNKGLAKAIQTGLKYAKGEWIAFLESDDLWTENTLLERVKAIESHPQIGLIFNDVEEFGEKNSVLAVKNNLDKVRQKLAKMEFPRNIFYDINIENLLLTFSAVMVKHDALKKCSLATPIDALLDWWIFIHIAYKNEAFYINKKLTKWRQHKNSYLYNKNKKAYRSVNISAYIDIWKIEKLGTKFLPFILKTVVLTVFKRGTKFYYVVFVRKIKKLLGIKLKPSPLFDD
;
A
#
# COMPACT_ATOMS: atom_id res chain seq x y z
N MET A 1 12.60 17.32 -1.20
CA MET A 1 11.59 17.17 -2.29
C MET A 1 10.88 15.84 -2.14
N ILE A 2 9.57 15.81 -2.40
CA ILE A 2 8.70 14.60 -2.34
C ILE A 2 8.26 14.26 -3.76
N SER A 3 8.38 12.99 -4.18
CA SER A 3 7.74 12.49 -5.39
C SER A 3 6.39 11.86 -5.06
N ILE A 4 5.33 12.35 -5.67
CA ILE A 4 3.97 11.81 -5.54
C ILE A 4 3.74 10.89 -6.74
N ILE A 5 3.32 9.66 -6.49
CA ILE A 5 2.98 8.70 -7.53
C ILE A 5 1.48 8.46 -7.52
N THR A 6 0.82 8.75 -8.62
CA THR A 6 -0.60 8.46 -8.88
C THR A 6 -0.70 7.51 -10.06
N THR A 7 -1.37 6.39 -9.87
CA THR A 7 -1.67 5.44 -10.97
C THR A 7 -3.12 5.60 -11.38
N SER A 8 -3.39 5.66 -12.67
CA SER A 8 -4.73 5.84 -13.24
C SER A 8 -5.09 4.72 -14.20
N TYR A 9 -6.32 4.22 -14.12
CA TYR A 9 -6.92 3.33 -15.11
C TYR A 9 -8.43 3.43 -15.08
N ASN A 10 -9.00 4.19 -16.03
CA ASN A 10 -10.44 4.45 -16.14
C ASN A 10 -11.01 5.20 -14.91
N TYR A 11 -10.40 6.33 -14.57
CA TYR A 11 -10.78 7.19 -13.46
C TYR A 11 -11.06 8.66 -13.90
N SER A 12 -11.55 8.85 -15.13
CA SER A 12 -11.84 10.19 -15.69
C SER A 12 -12.78 11.04 -14.81
N GLU A 13 -13.66 10.38 -14.03
CA GLU A 13 -14.60 11.04 -13.13
C GLU A 13 -13.92 11.73 -11.94
N TYR A 14 -12.78 11.19 -11.46
CA TYR A 14 -12.18 11.61 -10.19
C TYR A 14 -10.81 12.29 -10.34
N ILE A 15 -10.03 11.88 -11.33
CA ILE A 15 -8.61 12.23 -11.43
C ILE A 15 -8.33 13.73 -11.39
N SER A 16 -9.22 14.57 -11.97
CA SER A 16 -9.06 16.03 -11.93
C SER A 16 -9.15 16.61 -10.52
N GLU A 17 -10.03 16.07 -9.66
CA GLU A 17 -10.13 16.49 -8.26
C GLU A 17 -8.89 16.07 -7.50
N THR A 18 -8.39 14.85 -7.74
CA THR A 18 -7.17 14.32 -7.15
C THR A 18 -5.97 15.23 -7.44
N ILE A 19 -5.76 15.60 -8.73
CA ILE A 19 -4.66 16.50 -9.12
C ILE A 19 -4.81 17.89 -8.50
N LYS A 20 -6.02 18.45 -8.46
CA LYS A 20 -6.29 19.74 -7.80
C LYS A 20 -5.94 19.70 -6.31
N SER A 21 -6.16 18.58 -5.62
CA SER A 21 -5.78 18.43 -4.20
C SER A 21 -4.27 18.44 -3.98
N VAL A 22 -3.47 18.01 -4.98
CA VAL A 22 -2.01 18.13 -4.97
C VAL A 22 -1.56 19.56 -5.24
N LEU A 23 -2.17 20.23 -6.22
CA LEU A 23 -1.87 21.63 -6.53
C LEU A 23 -2.17 22.58 -5.36
N ALA A 24 -3.16 22.24 -4.53
CA ALA A 24 -3.54 23.00 -3.34
C ALA A 24 -2.61 22.78 -2.13
N GLN A 25 -1.57 21.95 -2.22
CA GLN A 25 -0.67 21.71 -1.10
C GLN A 25 0.11 22.96 -0.70
N THR A 26 0.13 23.26 0.59
CA THR A 26 0.89 24.40 1.17
C THR A 26 2.41 24.16 1.16
N TYR A 27 2.86 22.92 1.12
CA TYR A 27 4.27 22.57 0.90
C TYR A 27 4.53 22.45 -0.60
N SER A 28 5.51 23.19 -1.13
CA SER A 28 5.73 23.39 -2.57
C SER A 28 6.77 22.47 -3.21
N GLU A 29 7.66 21.84 -2.41
CA GLU A 29 8.80 21.05 -2.88
C GLU A 29 8.37 19.61 -3.24
N TRP A 30 7.52 19.46 -4.25
CA TRP A 30 7.02 18.18 -4.74
C TRP A 30 7.04 18.09 -6.27
N GLU A 31 7.04 16.87 -6.78
CA GLU A 31 6.69 16.52 -8.14
C GLU A 31 5.56 15.48 -8.13
N LEU A 32 4.68 15.52 -9.13
CA LEU A 32 3.59 14.56 -9.32
C LEU A 32 3.84 13.75 -10.59
N ILE A 33 3.96 12.45 -10.44
CA ILE A 33 4.14 11.51 -11.55
C ILE A 33 2.86 10.68 -11.67
N ILE A 34 2.10 10.95 -12.72
CA ILE A 34 0.86 10.23 -13.03
C ILE A 34 1.19 9.17 -14.06
N VAL A 35 0.85 7.91 -13.76
CA VAL A 35 1.04 6.80 -14.70
C VAL A 35 -0.33 6.28 -15.09
N ASP A 36 -0.73 6.57 -16.32
CA ASP A 36 -1.95 6.01 -16.91
C ASP A 36 -1.67 4.64 -17.50
N ASP A 37 -2.37 3.63 -17.00
CA ASP A 37 -2.18 2.23 -17.37
C ASP A 37 -3.07 1.81 -18.55
N ALA A 38 -3.04 2.61 -19.62
CA ALA A 38 -3.82 2.46 -20.86
C ALA A 38 -5.33 2.58 -20.61
N SER A 39 -5.77 3.69 -20.02
CA SER A 39 -7.19 4.01 -19.87
C SER A 39 -7.90 4.06 -21.23
N THR A 40 -9.14 3.59 -21.23
CA THR A 40 -10.02 3.60 -22.40
C THR A 40 -11.14 4.64 -22.30
N ASP A 41 -11.21 5.32 -21.16
CA ASP A 41 -12.08 6.48 -20.93
C ASP A 41 -11.31 7.80 -21.17
N ASN A 42 -11.89 8.94 -20.79
CA ASN A 42 -11.29 10.25 -20.97
C ASN A 42 -10.24 10.62 -19.89
N SER A 43 -9.68 9.65 -19.14
CA SER A 43 -8.72 9.93 -18.05
C SER A 43 -7.51 10.72 -18.53
N VAL A 44 -6.90 10.31 -19.64
CA VAL A 44 -5.72 10.98 -20.22
C VAL A 44 -6.04 12.42 -20.63
N GLU A 45 -7.19 12.66 -21.25
CA GLU A 45 -7.66 13.99 -21.66
C GLU A 45 -7.89 14.89 -20.44
N MET A 46 -8.41 14.34 -19.35
CA MET A 46 -8.61 15.06 -18.09
C MET A 46 -7.30 15.42 -17.39
N ILE A 47 -6.24 14.65 -17.58
CA ILE A 47 -4.92 14.89 -16.96
C ILE A 47 -4.09 15.91 -17.75
N LYS A 48 -4.13 15.86 -19.09
CA LYS A 48 -3.25 16.66 -19.97
C LYS A 48 -3.18 18.15 -19.64
N PRO A 49 -4.29 18.87 -19.34
CA PRO A 49 -4.24 20.30 -19.02
C PRO A 49 -3.36 20.62 -17.80
N PHE A 50 -3.27 19.71 -16.83
CA PHE A 50 -2.46 19.92 -15.63
C PHE A 50 -0.96 19.76 -15.89
N CYS A 51 -0.54 19.13 -17.00
CA CYS A 51 0.86 18.97 -17.37
C CYS A 51 1.54 20.27 -17.82
N GLU A 52 0.81 21.39 -17.91
CA GLU A 52 1.40 22.73 -18.07
C GLU A 52 2.23 23.13 -16.83
N ASP A 53 1.87 22.64 -15.63
CA ASP A 53 2.73 22.72 -14.44
C ASP A 53 3.91 21.77 -14.58
N LYS A 54 5.12 22.32 -14.65
CA LYS A 54 6.38 21.55 -14.84
C LYS A 54 6.66 20.51 -13.76
N ARG A 55 5.97 20.60 -12.63
CA ARG A 55 6.06 19.60 -11.53
C ARG A 55 5.20 18.37 -11.81
N ILE A 56 4.29 18.41 -12.79
CA ILE A 56 3.37 17.31 -13.13
C ILE A 56 3.85 16.62 -14.39
N LYS A 57 3.99 15.31 -14.32
CA LYS A 57 4.40 14.46 -15.44
C LYS A 57 3.38 13.36 -15.66
N LEU A 58 2.88 13.23 -16.89
CA LEU A 58 2.04 12.13 -17.34
C LEU A 58 2.90 11.10 -18.11
N LEU A 59 2.75 9.83 -17.77
CA LEU A 59 3.33 8.67 -18.44
C LEU A 59 2.18 7.75 -18.82
N CYS A 60 2.09 7.34 -20.09
CA CYS A 60 1.06 6.43 -20.55
C CYS A 60 1.66 5.09 -20.96
N HIS A 61 1.05 4.00 -20.52
CA HIS A 61 1.36 2.67 -21.02
C HIS A 61 0.66 2.41 -22.38
N ASP A 62 1.25 1.54 -23.18
CA ASP A 62 0.68 1.07 -24.45
C ASP A 62 -0.48 0.08 -24.27
N LYS A 63 -0.52 -0.60 -23.11
CA LYS A 63 -1.55 -1.56 -22.69
C LYS A 63 -1.60 -1.62 -21.17
N ASN A 64 -2.69 -2.10 -20.61
CA ASN A 64 -2.82 -2.33 -19.17
C ASN A 64 -1.78 -3.35 -18.70
N LYS A 65 -0.89 -2.93 -17.78
CA LYS A 65 0.21 -3.72 -17.21
C LYS A 65 -0.01 -4.04 -15.72
N GLY A 66 -1.06 -3.49 -15.13
CA GLY A 66 -1.43 -3.65 -13.73
C GLY A 66 -0.74 -2.66 -12.79
N LEU A 67 -1.30 -2.53 -11.58
CA LEU A 67 -0.93 -1.55 -10.56
C LEU A 67 0.58 -1.60 -10.22
N ALA A 68 1.14 -2.79 -10.02
CA ALA A 68 2.55 -2.95 -9.68
C ALA A 68 3.48 -2.38 -10.76
N LYS A 69 3.13 -2.59 -12.03
CA LYS A 69 3.91 -2.06 -13.16
C LYS A 69 3.77 -0.56 -13.32
N ALA A 70 2.57 -0.03 -13.08
CA ALA A 70 2.34 1.41 -13.09
C ALA A 70 3.17 2.11 -12.00
N ILE A 71 3.18 1.58 -10.77
CA ILE A 71 4.04 2.08 -9.70
C ILE A 71 5.53 1.96 -10.07
N GLN A 72 5.97 0.81 -10.61
CA GLN A 72 7.37 0.66 -11.07
C GLN A 72 7.75 1.69 -12.12
N THR A 73 6.84 2.02 -13.03
CA THR A 73 7.05 3.06 -14.04
C THR A 73 7.21 4.42 -13.37
N GLY A 74 6.31 4.80 -12.45
CA GLY A 74 6.41 6.06 -11.71
C GLY A 74 7.72 6.19 -10.93
N LEU A 75 8.13 5.13 -10.22
CA LEU A 75 9.37 5.10 -9.43
C LEU A 75 10.63 5.33 -10.24
N LYS A 76 10.69 4.93 -11.52
CA LYS A 76 11.85 5.19 -12.40
C LYS A 76 12.07 6.68 -12.67
N TYR A 77 11.04 7.50 -12.55
CA TYR A 77 11.09 8.94 -12.80
C TYR A 77 11.11 9.75 -11.50
N ALA A 78 10.84 9.13 -10.36
CA ALA A 78 10.84 9.78 -9.06
C ALA A 78 12.24 10.23 -8.64
N LYS A 79 12.35 11.50 -8.25
CA LYS A 79 13.60 12.15 -7.83
C LYS A 79 13.61 12.47 -6.34
N GLY A 80 12.45 12.43 -5.69
CA GLY A 80 12.28 12.77 -4.28
C GLY A 80 12.96 11.76 -3.36
N GLU A 81 13.43 12.23 -2.21
CA GLU A 81 13.91 11.39 -1.13
C GLU A 81 12.79 10.56 -0.50
N TRP A 82 11.58 11.09 -0.57
CA TRP A 82 10.36 10.46 -0.09
C TRP A 82 9.38 10.22 -1.24
N ILE A 83 8.72 9.09 -1.21
CA ILE A 83 7.66 8.70 -2.15
C ILE A 83 6.34 8.73 -1.42
N ALA A 84 5.43 9.56 -1.87
CA ALA A 84 4.05 9.58 -1.44
C ALA A 84 3.17 8.91 -2.49
N PHE A 85 2.18 8.16 -2.05
CA PHE A 85 1.20 7.55 -2.94
C PHE A 85 -0.12 8.30 -2.84
N LEU A 86 -0.79 8.48 -3.97
CA LEU A 86 -2.13 9.06 -4.04
C LEU A 86 -2.92 8.33 -5.13
N GLU A 87 -3.94 7.60 -4.74
CA GLU A 87 -4.83 6.91 -5.67
C GLU A 87 -5.67 7.93 -6.45
N SER A 88 -6.06 7.61 -7.68
CA SER A 88 -6.66 8.55 -8.62
C SER A 88 -8.10 8.98 -8.30
N ASP A 89 -8.67 8.48 -7.22
CA ASP A 89 -10.01 8.80 -6.69
C ASP A 89 -9.99 9.45 -5.30
N ASP A 90 -8.82 9.50 -4.65
CA ASP A 90 -8.65 10.08 -3.32
C ASP A 90 -8.20 11.55 -3.38
N LEU A 91 -8.36 12.24 -2.23
CA LEU A 91 -7.96 13.64 -2.11
C LEU A 91 -7.08 13.84 -0.87
N TRP A 92 -6.18 14.82 -0.93
CA TRP A 92 -5.47 15.32 0.24
C TRP A 92 -6.03 16.64 0.73
N THR A 93 -5.92 16.89 2.04
CA THR A 93 -6.11 18.22 2.59
C THR A 93 -4.90 19.09 2.26
N GLU A 94 -5.06 20.41 2.27
CA GLU A 94 -4.02 21.37 1.84
C GLU A 94 -2.71 21.25 2.62
N ASN A 95 -2.73 20.74 3.84
CA ASN A 95 -1.56 20.60 4.71
C ASN A 95 -1.00 19.19 4.78
N THR A 96 -1.43 18.25 3.95
CA THR A 96 -1.02 16.85 4.04
C THR A 96 0.50 16.70 3.91
N LEU A 97 1.10 17.28 2.90
CA LEU A 97 2.55 17.20 2.71
C LEU A 97 3.33 17.96 3.79
N LEU A 98 2.85 19.14 4.20
CA LEU A 98 3.48 19.93 5.26
C LEU A 98 3.53 19.16 6.60
N GLU A 99 2.44 18.52 7.00
CA GLU A 99 2.39 17.75 8.24
C GLU A 99 3.30 16.50 8.17
N ARG A 100 3.39 15.86 7.00
CA ARG A 100 4.31 14.75 6.79
C ARG A 100 5.77 15.18 6.86
N VAL A 101 6.11 16.35 6.29
CA VAL A 101 7.47 16.94 6.37
C VAL A 101 7.85 17.28 7.80
N LYS A 102 6.95 17.91 8.57
CA LYS A 102 7.17 18.17 10.01
C LYS A 102 7.47 16.90 10.79
N ALA A 103 6.76 15.79 10.48
CA ALA A 103 7.02 14.51 11.11
C ALA A 103 8.42 13.95 10.77
N ILE A 104 8.88 14.11 9.52
CA ILE A 104 10.23 13.72 9.10
C ILE A 104 11.30 14.53 9.84
N GLU A 105 11.13 15.85 9.92
CA GLU A 105 12.08 16.76 10.57
C GLU A 105 12.19 16.45 12.06
N SER A 106 11.06 16.12 12.71
CA SER A 106 11.06 15.77 14.13
C SER A 106 11.58 14.35 14.42
N HIS A 107 11.52 13.44 13.43
CA HIS A 107 11.89 12.03 13.58
C HIS A 107 12.67 11.53 12.36
N PRO A 108 13.93 11.95 12.16
CA PRO A 108 14.70 11.66 10.94
C PRO A 108 15.03 10.17 10.73
N GLN A 109 14.89 9.35 11.77
CA GLN A 109 15.13 7.90 11.73
C GLN A 109 14.00 7.10 11.07
N ILE A 110 12.80 7.68 10.90
CA ILE A 110 11.65 6.95 10.33
C ILE A 110 11.85 6.71 8.83
N GLY A 111 11.23 5.62 8.35
CA GLY A 111 11.20 5.30 6.92
C GLY A 111 9.80 5.12 6.36
N LEU A 112 8.77 5.23 7.22
CA LEU A 112 7.37 5.08 6.88
C LEU A 112 6.53 6.10 7.65
N ILE A 113 5.68 6.85 6.97
CA ILE A 113 4.72 7.78 7.57
C ILE A 113 3.33 7.43 7.06
N PHE A 114 2.35 7.47 7.95
CA PHE A 114 0.95 7.37 7.56
C PHE A 114 0.07 8.25 8.45
N ASN A 115 -1.09 8.62 7.92
CA ASN A 115 -2.02 9.50 8.61
C ASN A 115 -3.43 8.90 8.67
N ASP A 116 -4.28 9.47 9.53
CA ASP A 116 -5.70 9.14 9.57
C ASP A 116 -6.42 9.65 8.32
N VAL A 117 -7.57 9.06 8.03
CA VAL A 117 -8.36 9.34 6.84
C VAL A 117 -9.76 9.84 7.21
N GLU A 118 -10.36 10.59 6.30
CA GLU A 118 -11.79 10.88 6.29
C GLU A 118 -12.43 10.10 5.15
N GLU A 119 -13.31 9.19 5.47
CA GLU A 119 -14.08 8.42 4.49
C GLU A 119 -15.23 9.28 3.92
N PHE A 120 -15.36 9.32 2.59
CA PHE A 120 -16.42 10.06 1.90
C PHE A 120 -16.89 9.35 0.62
N GLY A 121 -17.94 9.82 0.00
CA GLY A 121 -18.49 9.24 -1.22
C GLY A 121 -19.85 8.55 -1.03
N GLU A 122 -20.07 7.37 -1.61
CA GLU A 122 -21.35 6.66 -1.54
C GLU A 122 -21.65 6.20 -0.12
N LYS A 123 -22.82 6.57 0.41
CA LYS A 123 -23.22 6.33 1.81
C LYS A 123 -23.07 4.87 2.25
N ASN A 124 -23.52 3.92 1.45
CA ASN A 124 -23.44 2.49 1.80
C ASN A 124 -22.01 1.97 1.79
N SER A 125 -21.18 2.45 0.87
CA SER A 125 -19.76 2.11 0.76
C SER A 125 -18.98 2.68 1.94
N VAL A 126 -19.26 3.91 2.37
CA VAL A 126 -18.69 4.55 3.56
C VAL A 126 -19.05 3.76 4.83
N LEU A 127 -20.31 3.39 5.01
CA LEU A 127 -20.76 2.62 6.17
C LEU A 127 -20.11 1.23 6.24
N ALA A 128 -19.85 0.59 5.10
CA ALA A 128 -19.22 -0.72 5.03
C ALA A 128 -17.79 -0.76 5.60
N VAL A 129 -17.03 0.34 5.48
CA VAL A 129 -15.64 0.43 5.96
C VAL A 129 -15.52 1.01 7.36
N LYS A 130 -16.48 1.80 7.80
CA LYS A 130 -16.44 2.59 9.05
C LYS A 130 -16.08 1.77 10.29
N ASN A 131 -16.76 0.65 10.51
CA ASN A 131 -16.51 -0.20 11.70
C ASN A 131 -15.08 -0.75 11.75
N ASN A 132 -14.48 -1.03 10.58
CA ASN A 132 -13.10 -1.48 10.52
C ASN A 132 -12.12 -0.35 10.81
N LEU A 133 -12.38 0.83 10.25
CA LEU A 133 -11.58 2.04 10.50
C LEU A 133 -11.57 2.41 11.98
N ASP A 134 -12.72 2.40 12.63
CA ASP A 134 -12.83 2.73 14.06
C ASP A 134 -12.02 1.76 14.93
N LYS A 135 -12.00 0.47 14.60
CA LYS A 135 -11.15 -0.52 15.30
C LYS A 135 -9.67 -0.23 15.11
N VAL A 136 -9.25 0.10 13.89
CA VAL A 136 -7.86 0.46 13.59
C VAL A 136 -7.47 1.73 14.32
N ARG A 137 -8.30 2.78 14.30
CA ARG A 137 -8.08 4.04 15.03
C ARG A 137 -7.94 3.81 16.55
N GLN A 138 -8.81 3.00 17.15
CA GLN A 138 -8.72 2.65 18.58
C GLN A 138 -7.42 1.92 18.91
N LYS A 139 -6.91 1.09 18.00
CA LYS A 139 -5.63 0.41 18.16
C LYS A 139 -4.47 1.40 18.04
N LEU A 140 -4.46 2.24 17.00
CA LEU A 140 -3.42 3.24 16.77
C LEU A 140 -3.33 4.25 17.92
N ALA A 141 -4.46 4.65 18.50
CA ALA A 141 -4.52 5.56 19.65
C ALA A 141 -3.84 5.01 20.92
N LYS A 142 -3.61 3.68 21.00
CA LYS A 142 -2.94 3.01 22.12
C LYS A 142 -1.45 2.75 21.84
N MET A 143 -0.97 3.14 20.67
CA MET A 143 0.40 2.91 20.24
C MET A 143 1.21 4.21 20.35
N GLU A 144 2.43 4.11 20.84
CA GLU A 144 3.39 5.22 20.84
C GLU A 144 4.21 5.19 19.55
N PHE A 145 4.46 6.37 18.96
CA PHE A 145 5.22 6.55 17.73
C PHE A 145 6.37 7.57 17.95
N PRO A 146 7.52 7.45 17.27
CA PRO A 146 7.84 6.46 16.22
C PRO A 146 8.09 5.05 16.79
N ARG A 147 7.76 4.03 15.99
CA ARG A 147 8.04 2.63 16.34
C ARG A 147 8.11 1.72 15.12
N ASN A 148 8.75 0.57 15.28
CA ASN A 148 8.64 -0.50 14.28
C ASN A 148 7.28 -1.21 14.40
N ILE A 149 6.50 -1.17 13.31
CA ILE A 149 5.14 -1.77 13.25
C ILE A 149 5.11 -3.08 12.47
N PHE A 150 6.26 -3.66 12.14
CA PHE A 150 6.35 -4.85 11.30
C PHE A 150 5.47 -6.00 11.79
N TYR A 151 5.49 -6.28 13.09
CA TYR A 151 4.65 -7.31 13.67
C TYR A 151 3.16 -6.93 13.66
N ASP A 152 2.86 -5.68 13.94
CA ASP A 152 1.49 -5.18 14.05
C ASP A 152 0.77 -5.26 12.72
N ILE A 153 1.37 -4.77 11.62
CA ILE A 153 0.77 -4.75 10.29
C ILE A 153 0.66 -6.15 9.67
N ASN A 154 1.42 -7.13 10.13
CA ASN A 154 1.28 -8.51 9.69
C ASN A 154 0.09 -9.22 10.30
N ILE A 155 -0.34 -8.80 11.49
CA ILE A 155 -1.53 -9.33 12.14
C ILE A 155 -2.78 -8.67 11.56
N GLU A 156 -2.70 -7.37 11.27
CA GLU A 156 -3.80 -6.55 10.80
C GLU A 156 -3.26 -5.35 10.02
N ASN A 157 -3.82 -5.05 8.85
CA ASN A 157 -3.42 -3.86 8.11
C ASN A 157 -3.83 -2.61 8.89
N LEU A 158 -2.84 -1.88 9.39
CA LEU A 158 -3.01 -0.64 10.15
C LEU A 158 -2.99 0.59 9.24
N LEU A 159 -2.52 0.45 8.00
CA LEU A 159 -2.44 1.53 7.05
C LEU A 159 -3.76 1.58 6.27
N LEU A 160 -4.49 2.64 6.46
CA LEU A 160 -5.93 2.72 6.12
C LEU A 160 -6.19 2.72 4.61
N THR A 161 -5.35 3.44 3.83
CA THR A 161 -5.34 3.45 2.37
C THR A 161 -3.94 3.76 1.87
N PHE A 162 -3.66 3.42 0.62
CA PHE A 162 -2.40 3.73 -0.04
C PHE A 162 -2.14 5.24 -0.07
N SER A 163 -3.18 6.03 -0.29
CA SER A 163 -3.12 7.51 -0.34
C SER A 163 -2.74 8.17 1.00
N ALA A 164 -2.87 7.46 2.11
CA ALA A 164 -2.50 7.96 3.42
C ALA A 164 -1.01 7.76 3.76
N VAL A 165 -0.20 7.19 2.86
CA VAL A 165 1.14 6.71 3.17
C VAL A 165 2.23 7.42 2.38
N MET A 166 3.38 7.66 3.05
CA MET A 166 4.62 8.11 2.44
C MET A 166 5.79 7.30 2.98
N VAL A 167 6.73 6.93 2.12
CA VAL A 167 7.86 6.06 2.45
C VAL A 167 9.17 6.64 1.98
N LYS A 168 10.26 6.31 2.65
CA LYS A 168 11.60 6.70 2.23
C LYS A 168 11.95 5.98 0.92
N HIS A 169 12.40 6.74 -0.09
CA HIS A 169 12.64 6.20 -1.44
C HIS A 169 13.65 5.05 -1.43
N ASP A 170 14.74 5.20 -0.66
CA ASP A 170 15.77 4.15 -0.58
C ASP A 170 15.29 2.87 0.09
N ALA A 171 14.31 2.95 0.99
CA ALA A 171 13.68 1.77 1.57
C ALA A 171 12.82 1.04 0.51
N LEU A 172 12.12 1.81 -0.32
CA LEU A 172 11.28 1.28 -1.39
C LEU A 172 12.09 0.63 -2.53
N LYS A 173 13.28 1.16 -2.87
CA LYS A 173 14.19 0.56 -3.87
C LYS A 173 14.60 -0.87 -3.51
N LYS A 174 14.61 -1.22 -2.23
CA LYS A 174 14.97 -2.56 -1.72
C LYS A 174 13.77 -3.49 -1.64
N CYS A 175 12.57 -2.98 -1.89
CA CYS A 175 11.32 -3.75 -1.85
C CYS A 175 11.08 -4.41 -3.19
N SER A 176 10.77 -5.72 -3.17
CA SER A 176 10.23 -6.39 -4.34
C SER A 176 8.79 -5.93 -4.58
N LEU A 177 8.48 -5.44 -5.77
CA LEU A 177 7.11 -5.14 -6.19
C LEU A 177 6.45 -6.33 -6.91
N ALA A 178 7.08 -7.50 -6.89
CA ALA A 178 6.54 -8.75 -7.44
C ALA A 178 5.55 -9.39 -6.47
N THR A 179 4.46 -8.68 -6.18
CA THR A 179 3.39 -9.23 -5.34
C THR A 179 2.65 -10.36 -6.04
N PRO A 180 2.25 -11.42 -5.33
CA PRO A 180 1.38 -12.45 -5.88
C PRO A 180 -0.06 -11.96 -6.08
N ILE A 181 -0.42 -10.78 -5.56
CA ILE A 181 -1.78 -10.24 -5.55
C ILE A 181 -1.73 -8.72 -5.70
N ASP A 182 -2.01 -8.22 -6.90
CA ASP A 182 -2.00 -6.79 -7.20
C ASP A 182 -2.91 -5.97 -6.26
N ALA A 183 -4.06 -6.50 -5.88
CA ALA A 183 -5.03 -5.83 -5.01
C ALA A 183 -4.52 -5.54 -3.59
N LEU A 184 -3.36 -6.06 -3.19
CA LEU A 184 -2.77 -5.89 -1.86
C LEU A 184 -1.31 -5.46 -1.98
N LEU A 185 -0.97 -4.79 -3.08
CA LEU A 185 0.36 -4.28 -3.33
C LEU A 185 0.78 -3.26 -2.27
N ASP A 186 -0.15 -2.43 -1.82
CA ASP A 186 0.02 -1.50 -0.71
C ASP A 186 0.52 -2.22 0.55
N TRP A 187 -0.23 -3.21 1.02
CA TRP A 187 0.13 -3.98 2.21
C TRP A 187 1.45 -4.75 2.03
N TRP A 188 1.70 -5.29 0.83
CA TRP A 188 2.96 -5.93 0.48
C TRP A 188 4.15 -4.98 0.64
N ILE A 189 4.06 -3.78 0.07
CA ILE A 189 5.10 -2.74 0.16
C ILE A 189 5.33 -2.37 1.62
N PHE A 190 4.26 -2.12 2.38
CA PHE A 190 4.36 -1.65 3.75
C PHE A 190 5.00 -2.68 4.69
N ILE A 191 4.71 -3.97 4.50
CA ILE A 191 5.37 -5.04 5.25
C ILE A 191 6.89 -5.02 4.99
N HIS A 192 7.31 -4.88 3.72
CA HIS A 192 8.73 -4.84 3.36
C HIS A 192 9.44 -3.61 3.95
N ILE A 193 8.80 -2.44 3.88
CA ILE A 193 9.36 -1.20 4.44
C ILE A 193 9.46 -1.30 5.97
N ALA A 194 8.40 -1.72 6.65
CA ALA A 194 8.35 -1.81 8.11
C ALA A 194 9.33 -2.84 8.68
N TYR A 195 9.81 -3.80 7.88
CA TYR A 195 10.79 -4.79 8.34
C TYR A 195 12.06 -4.16 8.92
N LYS A 196 12.56 -3.08 8.31
CA LYS A 196 13.80 -2.42 8.71
C LYS A 196 13.63 -0.96 9.16
N ASN A 197 12.44 -0.43 9.08
CA ASN A 197 12.21 0.99 9.34
C ASN A 197 11.17 1.18 10.44
N GLU A 198 11.34 2.25 11.19
CA GLU A 198 10.30 2.75 12.07
C GLU A 198 9.24 3.49 11.27
N ALA A 199 8.01 3.45 11.79
CA ALA A 199 6.87 4.17 11.27
C ALA A 199 6.47 5.30 12.19
N PHE A 200 5.86 6.35 11.62
CA PHE A 200 5.21 7.43 12.37
C PHE A 200 3.75 7.57 11.93
N TYR A 201 2.85 7.62 12.89
CA TYR A 201 1.43 7.86 12.66
C TYR A 201 1.06 9.29 12.99
N ILE A 202 0.52 10.02 12.03
CA ILE A 202 -0.04 11.36 12.22
C ILE A 202 -1.52 11.21 12.52
N ASN A 203 -1.92 11.44 13.76
CA ASN A 203 -3.32 11.38 14.20
C ASN A 203 -4.12 12.62 13.75
N LYS A 204 -4.11 12.87 12.43
CA LYS A 204 -4.89 13.92 11.76
C LYS A 204 -5.48 13.34 10.49
N LYS A 205 -6.74 13.67 10.18
CA LYS A 205 -7.41 13.29 8.93
C LYS A 205 -6.90 14.14 7.78
N LEU A 206 -5.79 13.72 7.19
CA LEU A 206 -5.12 14.45 6.11
C LEU A 206 -5.48 13.91 4.71
N THR A 207 -6.03 12.72 4.64
CA THR A 207 -6.45 12.06 3.40
C THR A 207 -7.96 11.86 3.43
N LYS A 208 -8.64 12.27 2.37
CA LYS A 208 -10.05 11.96 2.12
C LYS A 208 -10.10 10.71 1.24
N TRP A 209 -10.57 9.61 1.81
CA TRP A 209 -10.63 8.29 1.17
C TRP A 209 -12.01 8.08 0.55
N ARG A 210 -12.06 8.06 -0.79
CA ARG A 210 -13.32 7.92 -1.53
C ARG A 210 -13.81 6.48 -1.51
N GLN A 211 -15.10 6.32 -1.26
CA GLN A 211 -15.80 5.04 -1.25
C GLN A 211 -16.87 5.01 -2.32
N HIS A 212 -16.73 4.12 -3.30
CA HIS A 212 -17.68 3.94 -4.39
C HIS A 212 -17.71 2.48 -4.88
N LYS A 213 -18.76 2.09 -5.61
CA LYS A 213 -18.97 0.70 -6.09
C LYS A 213 -17.86 0.19 -7.01
N ASN A 214 -17.22 1.10 -7.75
CA ASN A 214 -16.17 0.77 -8.71
C ASN A 214 -14.78 0.70 -8.05
N SER A 215 -14.66 0.93 -6.74
CA SER A 215 -13.38 0.80 -6.03
C SER A 215 -12.75 -0.56 -6.27
N TYR A 216 -11.44 -0.57 -6.52
CA TYR A 216 -10.68 -1.77 -6.87
C TYR A 216 -10.85 -2.93 -5.87
N LEU A 217 -11.04 -2.62 -4.58
CA LEU A 217 -11.25 -3.61 -3.53
C LEU A 217 -12.63 -4.27 -3.55
N TYR A 218 -13.65 -3.60 -4.09
CA TYR A 218 -15.03 -4.12 -4.07
C TYR A 218 -15.20 -5.33 -4.99
N ASN A 219 -14.40 -5.43 -6.04
CA ASN A 219 -14.57 -6.37 -7.15
C ASN A 219 -13.70 -7.62 -7.06
N LYS A 220 -12.85 -7.81 -6.03
CA LYS A 220 -11.91 -8.93 -5.96
C LYS A 220 -12.13 -9.92 -4.81
N ASN A 221 -11.88 -11.17 -5.14
CA ASN A 221 -12.14 -12.38 -4.36
C ASN A 221 -11.45 -12.36 -2.97
N LYS A 222 -12.24 -12.32 -1.88
CA LYS A 222 -11.78 -12.31 -0.47
C LYS A 222 -10.79 -13.43 -0.09
N LYS A 223 -10.70 -14.51 -0.88
CA LYS A 223 -9.73 -15.60 -0.65
C LYS A 223 -8.27 -15.18 -0.86
N ALA A 224 -8.03 -14.17 -1.69
CA ALA A 224 -6.70 -13.68 -2.01
C ALA A 224 -5.99 -12.96 -0.84
N TYR A 225 -6.74 -12.29 0.03
CA TYR A 225 -6.21 -11.54 1.20
C TYR A 225 -5.43 -12.39 2.21
N ARG A 226 -5.60 -13.70 2.14
CA ARG A 226 -5.19 -14.61 3.21
C ARG A 226 -3.72 -15.04 3.16
N SER A 227 -3.00 -14.70 2.10
CA SER A 227 -1.62 -15.19 1.90
C SER A 227 -0.55 -14.12 1.70
N VAL A 228 -0.93 -12.84 1.63
CA VAL A 228 0.02 -11.75 1.34
C VAL A 228 1.11 -11.63 2.40
N ASN A 229 0.76 -11.59 3.66
CA ASN A 229 1.72 -11.51 4.76
C ASN A 229 2.71 -12.67 4.76
N ILE A 230 2.23 -13.92 4.61
CA ILE A 230 3.10 -15.10 4.54
C ILE A 230 4.04 -15.01 3.33
N SER A 231 3.51 -14.57 2.18
CA SER A 231 4.30 -14.40 0.97
C SER A 231 5.36 -13.30 1.11
N ALA A 232 5.01 -12.18 1.76
CA ALA A 232 5.94 -11.10 2.05
C ALA A 232 7.08 -11.56 2.99
N TYR A 233 6.78 -12.34 4.02
CA TYR A 233 7.82 -12.93 4.88
C TYR A 233 8.79 -13.84 4.12
N ILE A 234 8.25 -14.68 3.22
CA ILE A 234 9.07 -15.56 2.41
C ILE A 234 9.96 -14.76 1.47
N ASP A 235 9.44 -13.67 0.92
CA ASP A 235 10.20 -12.79 0.03
C ASP A 235 11.31 -12.06 0.79
N ILE A 236 11.00 -11.46 1.95
CA ILE A 236 11.98 -10.84 2.85
C ILE A 236 13.07 -11.85 3.24
N TRP A 237 12.68 -13.07 3.60
CA TRP A 237 13.62 -14.13 3.96
C TRP A 237 14.60 -14.45 2.83
N LYS A 238 14.14 -14.49 1.58
CA LYS A 238 14.98 -14.72 0.39
C LYS A 238 15.89 -13.53 0.10
N ILE A 239 15.33 -12.31 0.06
CA ILE A 239 16.07 -11.07 -0.25
C ILE A 239 17.19 -10.85 0.77
N GLU A 240 16.87 -11.02 2.05
CA GLU A 240 17.79 -10.75 3.16
C GLU A 240 18.70 -11.95 3.49
N LYS A 241 18.55 -13.09 2.83
CA LYS A 241 19.33 -14.33 3.05
C LYS A 241 19.36 -14.75 4.54
N LEU A 242 18.23 -14.64 5.23
CA LEU A 242 18.13 -14.75 6.71
C LEU A 242 18.38 -16.17 7.27
N GLY A 243 18.59 -17.18 6.41
CA GLY A 243 18.87 -18.54 6.83
C GLY A 243 17.76 -19.18 7.69
N THR A 244 18.08 -20.26 8.41
CA THR A 244 17.09 -21.00 9.23
C THR A 244 16.68 -20.28 10.51
N LYS A 245 17.43 -19.28 10.96
CA LYS A 245 17.13 -18.50 12.18
C LYS A 245 15.80 -17.73 12.10
N PHE A 246 15.32 -17.44 10.89
CA PHE A 246 14.05 -16.72 10.68
C PHE A 246 12.83 -17.66 10.64
N LEU A 247 13.06 -18.96 10.54
CA LEU A 247 12.01 -19.98 10.45
C LEU A 247 11.06 -20.01 11.67
N PRO A 248 11.54 -19.91 12.92
CA PRO A 248 10.66 -19.86 14.11
C PRO A 248 9.72 -18.65 14.08
N PHE A 249 10.20 -17.53 13.55
CA PHE A 249 9.40 -16.32 13.42
C PHE A 249 8.28 -16.46 12.37
N ILE A 250 8.59 -17.03 11.20
CA ILE A 250 7.59 -17.34 10.18
C ILE A 250 6.55 -18.30 10.77
N LEU A 251 6.99 -19.34 11.47
CA LEU A 251 6.11 -20.31 12.14
C LEU A 251 5.19 -19.64 13.17
N LYS A 252 5.73 -18.79 14.04
CA LYS A 252 4.95 -18.05 15.04
C LYS A 252 3.87 -17.18 14.39
N THR A 253 4.20 -16.47 13.33
CA THR A 253 3.25 -15.61 12.63
C THR A 253 2.14 -16.40 11.94
N VAL A 254 2.49 -17.54 11.34
CA VAL A 254 1.51 -18.46 10.76
C VAL A 254 0.59 -19.02 11.82
N VAL A 255 1.14 -19.48 12.94
CA VAL A 255 0.36 -19.98 14.07
C VAL A 255 -0.61 -18.90 14.57
N LEU A 256 -0.13 -17.68 14.82
CA LEU A 256 -0.98 -16.57 15.26
C LEU A 256 -2.07 -16.21 14.22
N THR A 257 -1.74 -16.25 12.93
CA THR A 257 -2.70 -15.99 11.85
C THR A 257 -3.76 -17.09 11.74
N VAL A 258 -3.35 -18.35 11.92
CA VAL A 258 -4.24 -19.52 11.91
C VAL A 258 -5.16 -19.54 13.13
N PHE A 259 -4.62 -19.32 14.35
CA PHE A 259 -5.42 -19.32 15.57
C PHE A 259 -6.41 -18.17 15.65
N LYS A 260 -6.02 -16.96 15.24
CA LYS A 260 -6.94 -15.79 15.25
C LYS A 260 -8.11 -15.92 14.26
N ARG A 261 -7.97 -16.74 13.21
CA ARG A 261 -8.94 -16.82 12.09
C ARG A 261 -9.57 -18.21 11.88
N GLY A 262 -9.27 -19.19 12.71
CA GLY A 262 -10.01 -20.45 12.85
C GLY A 262 -10.07 -21.37 11.61
N THR A 263 -9.07 -21.39 10.71
CA THR A 263 -9.18 -22.19 9.49
C THR A 263 -7.97 -23.09 9.21
N LYS A 264 -8.24 -24.40 9.01
CA LYS A 264 -7.30 -25.44 8.49
C LYS A 264 -6.60 -25.03 7.18
N PHE A 265 -7.21 -24.16 6.39
CA PHE A 265 -6.72 -23.70 5.09
C PHE A 265 -5.32 -23.04 5.15
N TYR A 266 -5.04 -22.25 6.17
CA TYR A 266 -3.73 -21.57 6.31
C TYR A 266 -2.58 -22.54 6.57
N TYR A 267 -2.82 -23.56 7.35
CA TYR A 267 -1.82 -24.60 7.62
C TYR A 267 -1.39 -25.29 6.32
N VAL A 268 -2.34 -25.63 5.46
CA VAL A 268 -2.09 -26.33 4.18
C VAL A 268 -1.31 -25.44 3.20
N VAL A 269 -1.73 -24.18 3.02
CA VAL A 269 -1.03 -23.23 2.13
C VAL A 269 0.40 -22.96 2.61
N PHE A 270 0.58 -22.83 3.89
CA PHE A 270 1.87 -22.61 4.51
C PHE A 270 2.79 -23.83 4.37
N VAL A 271 2.31 -25.02 4.71
CA VAL A 271 3.08 -26.27 4.57
C VAL A 271 3.47 -26.52 3.12
N ARG A 272 2.58 -26.26 2.14
CA ARG A 272 2.90 -26.36 0.72
C ARG A 272 3.99 -25.35 0.30
N LYS A 273 3.91 -24.09 0.76
CA LYS A 273 4.93 -23.08 0.43
C LYS A 273 6.29 -23.39 1.07
N ILE A 274 6.32 -23.80 2.33
CA ILE A 274 7.58 -24.21 2.99
C ILE A 274 8.18 -25.47 2.33
N LYS A 275 7.39 -26.49 2.05
CA LYS A 275 7.88 -27.69 1.37
C LYS A 275 8.46 -27.37 0.00
N LYS A 276 7.80 -26.50 -0.78
CA LYS A 276 8.33 -26.02 -2.07
C LYS A 276 9.66 -25.27 -1.89
N LEU A 277 9.80 -24.49 -0.84
CA LEU A 277 11.00 -23.71 -0.50
C LEU A 277 12.18 -24.58 -0.09
N LEU A 278 11.89 -25.67 0.65
CA LEU A 278 12.88 -26.65 1.10
C LEU A 278 13.19 -27.74 0.04
N GLY A 279 12.62 -27.61 -1.18
CA GLY A 279 12.84 -28.61 -2.24
C GLY A 279 12.17 -29.96 -1.98
N ILE A 280 11.27 -30.05 -0.98
CA ILE A 280 10.59 -31.28 -0.62
C ILE A 280 9.45 -31.56 -1.63
N LYS A 281 9.57 -32.64 -2.40
CA LYS A 281 8.52 -33.08 -3.34
C LYS A 281 7.21 -33.37 -2.57
N LEU A 282 6.14 -32.73 -3.02
CA LEU A 282 4.77 -32.97 -2.49
C LEU A 282 4.26 -34.29 -3.04
N LYS A 283 3.91 -35.25 -2.17
CA LYS A 283 2.96 -36.30 -2.55
C LYS A 283 1.57 -35.68 -2.69
N PRO A 284 0.77 -36.08 -3.68
CA PRO A 284 -0.63 -35.61 -3.76
C PRO A 284 -1.33 -35.97 -2.46
N SER A 285 -2.05 -35.02 -1.88
CA SER A 285 -2.84 -35.25 -0.65
C SER A 285 -4.23 -35.65 -1.08
N PRO A 286 -4.77 -36.77 -0.60
CA PRO A 286 -6.10 -37.25 -0.97
C PRO A 286 -7.27 -36.44 -0.41
N LEU A 287 -7.03 -35.27 0.17
CA LEU A 287 -8.01 -34.45 0.88
C LEU A 287 -8.57 -33.26 0.08
N PHE A 288 -8.26 -33.13 -1.21
CA PHE A 288 -8.68 -31.97 -2.03
C PHE A 288 -8.89 -32.28 -3.53
N ASP A 289 -9.42 -33.45 -3.82
CA ASP A 289 -10.10 -33.73 -5.09
C ASP A 289 -11.61 -33.71 -4.79
N ASP A 290 -12.19 -32.49 -4.64
CA ASP A 290 -13.60 -32.15 -4.84
C ASP A 290 -13.73 -30.61 -4.93
#